data_c94fb96494faafb72e75cb0b39a32f74
#
_entry.id   c94fb96494faafb72e75cb0b39a32f74
#
_cell.length_a   1.000
_cell.length_b   1.000
_cell.length_c   1.000
_cell.angle_alpha   90.00
_cell.angle_beta   90.00
_cell.angle_gamma   90.00
#
_symmetry.space_group_name_H-M   'P 1'
#
loop_
_entity.id
_entity.type
_entity.pdbx_description
1 polymer ?
#
loop_
_entity_poly.entity_id
_entity_poly.type
_entity_poly.pdbx_seq_one_letter_code
_entity_poly.pdbx_strand_id
1 'polypeptide(L)' 'MNKGLTYEQKLKVIEHLWEVAFVDKHLDKHEEYMVRKIADLIYVEHKDFIEAKLRIKKNLSL' A
#
# COMPACT_ATOMS: atom_id res chain seq x y z
N MET A 1 7.69 24.04 -10.19
CA MET A 1 7.65 22.66 -10.55
C MET A 1 7.46 21.76 -9.36
N ASN A 2 6.58 20.86 -9.48
CA ASN A 2 6.29 19.95 -8.38
C ASN A 2 7.26 18.78 -8.37
N LYS A 3 7.88 18.58 -7.24
CA LYS A 3 8.84 17.49 -7.09
C LYS A 3 8.27 16.30 -6.40
N GLY A 4 7.08 16.41 -5.87
CA GLY A 4 6.53 15.32 -5.09
C GLY A 4 5.48 14.54 -5.85
N LEU A 5 5.06 13.45 -5.25
CA LEU A 5 3.98 12.66 -5.79
C LEU A 5 2.65 13.30 -5.38
N THR A 6 1.66 13.19 -6.26
CA THR A 6 0.31 13.56 -5.83
C THR A 6 -0.18 12.50 -4.85
N TYR A 7 -1.20 12.86 -4.08
CA TYR A 7 -1.74 11.91 -3.11
C TYR A 7 -2.26 10.66 -3.82
N GLU A 8 -2.86 10.86 -4.99
CA GLU A 8 -3.36 9.74 -5.77
C GLU A 8 -2.24 8.80 -6.20
N GLN A 9 -1.11 9.38 -6.60
CA GLN A 9 0.03 8.56 -6.97
C GLN A 9 0.58 7.81 -5.77
N LYS A 10 0.55 8.43 -4.60
CA LYS A 10 1.00 7.76 -3.39
C LYS A 10 0.12 6.56 -3.07
N LEU A 11 -1.18 6.72 -3.24
CA LEU A 11 -2.09 5.61 -3.00
C LEU A 11 -1.84 4.46 -3.97
N LYS A 12 -1.51 4.79 -5.21
CA LYS A 12 -1.20 3.74 -6.18
C LYS A 12 0.06 2.98 -5.80
N VAL A 13 1.05 3.67 -5.27
CA VAL A 13 2.25 3.01 -4.78
C VAL A 13 1.90 2.02 -3.67
N ILE A 14 1.07 2.44 -2.74
CA ILE A 14 0.68 1.58 -1.63
C ILE A 14 -0.13 0.38 -2.14
N GLU A 15 -1.02 0.62 -3.08
CA GLU A 15 -1.80 -0.47 -3.66
C GLU A 15 -0.90 -1.48 -4.35
N HIS A 16 0.08 -1.00 -5.07
CA HIS A 16 1.00 -1.88 -5.76
C HIS A 16 1.81 -2.73 -4.75
N LEU A 17 2.22 -2.11 -3.68
CA LEU A 17 2.95 -2.83 -2.64
C LEU A 17 2.10 -3.92 -2.02
N TRP A 18 0.82 -3.62 -1.74
CA TRP A 18 -0.09 -4.61 -1.23
C TRP A 18 -0.30 -5.75 -2.23
N GLU A 19 -0.42 -5.38 -3.50
CA GLU A 19 -0.62 -6.40 -4.54
C GLU A 19 0.56 -7.36 -4.58
N VAL A 20 1.76 -6.83 -4.56
CA VAL A 20 2.96 -7.66 -4.58
C VAL A 20 3.00 -8.56 -3.36
N ALA A 21 2.67 -8.01 -2.20
CA ALA A 21 2.71 -8.78 -0.97
C ALA A 21 1.71 -9.93 -1.00
N PHE A 22 0.51 -9.68 -1.50
CA PHE A 22 -0.50 -10.73 -1.56
C PHE A 22 -0.17 -11.80 -2.59
N VAL A 23 0.31 -11.37 -3.75
CA VAL A 23 0.60 -12.30 -4.84
C VAL A 23 1.78 -13.19 -4.47
N ASP A 24 2.73 -12.65 -3.75
CA ASP A 24 3.93 -13.37 -3.39
C ASP A 24 3.67 -14.46 -2.35
N LYS A 25 2.51 -14.41 -1.71
CA LYS A 25 2.13 -15.41 -0.70
C LYS A 25 3.10 -15.46 0.48
N HIS A 26 3.86 -14.43 0.65
CA HIS A 26 4.74 -14.29 1.80
C HIS A 26 4.31 -13.14 2.67
N LEU A 27 2.99 -12.94 2.75
CA LEU A 27 2.46 -11.85 3.54
C LEU A 27 2.57 -12.19 5.02
N ASP A 28 3.70 -11.88 5.57
CA ASP A 28 3.89 -12.04 7.00
C ASP A 28 3.98 -10.66 7.64
N LYS A 29 4.30 -10.65 8.90
CA LYS A 29 4.33 -9.39 9.64
C LYS A 29 5.37 -8.42 9.08
N HIS A 30 6.44 -8.95 8.53
CA HIS A 30 7.50 -8.09 8.00
C HIS A 30 7.02 -7.31 6.79
N GLU A 31 6.30 -7.96 5.89
CA GLU A 31 5.85 -7.29 4.69
C GLU A 31 4.79 -6.25 5.00
N GLU A 32 3.87 -6.60 5.88
CA GLU A 32 2.87 -5.64 6.30
C GLU A 32 3.52 -4.45 6.99
N TYR A 33 4.50 -4.72 7.81
CA TYR A 33 5.22 -3.65 8.49
C TYR A 33 5.94 -2.73 7.50
N MET A 34 6.54 -3.32 6.48
CA MET A 34 7.24 -2.54 5.46
C MET A 34 6.29 -1.63 4.69
N VAL A 35 5.15 -2.16 4.30
CA VAL A 35 4.18 -1.36 3.56
C VAL A 35 3.72 -0.20 4.43
N ARG A 36 3.46 -0.47 5.70
CA ARG A 36 3.03 0.57 6.62
C ARG A 36 4.11 1.62 6.80
N LYS A 37 5.37 1.19 6.89
CA LYS A 37 6.47 2.11 7.06
C LYS A 37 6.61 3.02 5.84
N ILE A 38 6.46 2.45 4.66
CA ILE A 38 6.54 3.24 3.45
C ILE A 38 5.39 4.23 3.38
N ALA A 39 4.19 3.80 3.74
CA ALA A 39 3.04 4.69 3.78
C ALA A 39 3.30 5.87 4.72
N ASP A 40 3.93 5.58 5.84
CA ASP A 40 4.24 6.62 6.80
C ASP A 40 5.28 7.60 6.23
N LEU A 41 6.25 7.08 5.52
CA LEU A 41 7.30 7.92 4.94
C LEU A 41 6.77 8.86 3.86
N ILE A 42 5.78 8.45 3.12
CA ILE A 42 5.21 9.27 2.06
C ILE A 42 3.92 9.95 2.52
N TYR A 43 3.65 9.91 3.81
CA TYR A 43 2.54 10.67 4.42
C TYR A 43 1.17 10.22 3.92
N VAL A 44 0.97 8.94 3.80
CA VAL A 44 -0.34 8.38 3.49
C VAL A 44 -1.09 8.16 4.80
N GLU A 45 -2.33 8.60 4.86
CA GLU A 45 -3.12 8.45 6.08
C GLU A 45 -3.42 6.99 6.34
N HIS A 46 -3.54 6.66 7.61
CA HIS A 46 -3.76 5.26 8.01
C HIS A 46 -5.04 4.70 7.39
N LYS A 47 -6.10 5.49 7.34
CA LYS A 47 -7.37 5.00 6.79
C LYS A 47 -7.21 4.66 5.31
N ASP A 48 -6.43 5.45 4.59
CA ASP A 48 -6.22 5.19 3.17
C ASP A 48 -5.30 3.99 2.98
N PHE A 49 -4.36 3.83 3.87
CA PHE A 49 -3.49 2.65 3.87
C PHE A 49 -4.31 1.37 4.02
N ILE A 50 -5.23 1.36 4.96
CA ILE A 50 -6.09 0.20 5.18
C ILE A 50 -7.05 0.00 4.02
N GLU A 51 -7.58 1.10 3.49
CA GLU A 51 -8.51 1.01 2.37
C GLU A 51 -7.82 0.42 1.14
N ALA A 52 -6.58 0.81 0.91
CA ALA A 52 -5.82 0.25 -0.20
C ALA A 52 -5.65 -1.26 -0.03
N LYS A 53 -5.36 -1.69 1.20
CA LYS A 53 -5.21 -3.11 1.48
C LYS A 53 -6.50 -3.85 1.15
N LEU A 54 -7.62 -3.34 1.62
CA LEU A 54 -8.90 -4.00 1.41
C LEU A 54 -9.29 -4.03 -0.06
N ARG A 55 -8.99 -2.95 -0.77
CA ARG A 55 -9.28 -2.87 -2.19
C ARG A 55 -8.51 -3.94 -2.97
N ILE A 56 -7.24 -4.05 -2.70
CA ILE A 56 -6.41 -5.04 -3.40
C ILE A 56 -6.83 -6.45 -3.02
N LYS A 57 -7.12 -6.66 -1.75
CA LYS A 57 -7.56 -7.97 -1.30
C LYS A 57 -8.83 -8.38 -2.03
N LYS A 58 -9.75 -7.45 -2.19
CA LYS A 58 -11.00 -7.73 -2.88
C LYS A 58 -10.75 -8.02 -4.36
N ASN A 59 -9.89 -7.23 -4.99
CA ASN A 59 -9.59 -7.42 -6.41
C ASN A 59 -8.94 -8.77 -6.68
N LEU A 60 -8.15 -9.25 -5.75
CA LEU A 60 -7.49 -10.54 -5.91
C LEU A 60 -8.35 -11.70 -5.42
N SER A 61 -9.51 -11.42 -4.90
CA SER A 61 -10.44 -12.43 -4.41
C SER A 61 -9.83 -13.30 -3.30
N LEU A 62 -9.10 -12.67 -2.44
CA LEU A 62 -8.47 -13.38 -1.31
C LEU A 62 -9.34 -13.33 -0.06
#